data_2b5d2f73d46bcec39da769cbe8c64430
#
_entry.id   2b5d2f73d46bcec39da769cbe8c64430
#
_cell.length_a   1.000
_cell.length_b   1.000
_cell.length_c   1.000
_cell.angle_alpha   90.00
_cell.angle_beta   90.00
_cell.angle_gamma   90.00
#
_symmetry.space_group_name_H-M   'P 1'
#
loop_
_entity.id
_entity.type
_entity.pdbx_description
1 polymer ?
#
loop_
_entity_poly.entity_id
_entity_poly.type
_entity_poly.pdbx_seq_one_letter_code
_entity_poly.pdbx_strand_id
1 'polypeptide(L)'
;MHIKRRFSITKKYSVIYADPPWRYERSKVQGAAEKHYPTMGIDELCALPVPELAAKDCALFLWATFPQLPEALRLIRAWGFRYRTVAFVWLKRNRKSPSWFYGMGYWTRSNAEICLLATKGKPKRQSAGVHQLLISPIEQHSKKPDAAREKIVALMGDLPRIELFARQQTPGWDIWGNELPNSIEM
;
A
#
# COMPACT_ATOMS: atom_id res chain seq x y z
N MET A 1 3.72 -35.64 5.65
CA MET A 1 2.56 -35.39 4.79
C MET A 1 2.05 -34.00 5.11
N HIS A 2 2.51 -32.95 4.36
CA HIS A 2 2.13 -31.57 4.63
C HIS A 2 0.79 -31.31 3.94
N ILE A 3 -0.27 -31.25 4.71
CA ILE A 3 -1.58 -30.81 4.24
C ILE A 3 -1.45 -29.31 3.94
N LYS A 4 -1.26 -28.95 2.69
CA LYS A 4 -1.45 -27.55 2.24
C LYS A 4 -2.92 -27.22 2.46
N ARG A 5 -3.22 -26.46 3.52
CA ARG A 5 -4.54 -25.83 3.66
C ARG A 5 -4.75 -24.97 2.41
N ARG A 6 -5.61 -25.41 1.51
CA ARG A 6 -6.11 -24.58 0.40
C ARG A 6 -7.07 -23.58 1.04
N PHE A 7 -6.59 -22.39 1.29
CA PHE A 7 -7.49 -21.27 1.60
C PHE A 7 -8.36 -21.03 0.36
N SER A 8 -9.67 -21.14 0.53
CA SER A 8 -10.61 -20.87 -0.58
C SER A 8 -10.92 -19.37 -0.59
N ILE A 9 -10.07 -18.60 -1.28
CA ILE A 9 -10.36 -17.18 -1.54
C ILE A 9 -11.46 -17.12 -2.59
N THR A 10 -12.71 -16.96 -2.14
CA THR A 10 -13.88 -16.92 -3.03
C THR A 10 -14.15 -15.53 -3.61
N LYS A 11 -13.82 -14.48 -2.84
CA LYS A 11 -14.04 -13.08 -3.24
C LYS A 11 -12.86 -12.55 -4.05
N LYS A 12 -13.16 -11.87 -5.17
CA LYS A 12 -12.18 -11.22 -6.03
C LYS A 12 -12.34 -9.71 -5.97
N TYR A 13 -11.22 -8.99 -6.04
CA TYR A 13 -11.18 -7.55 -5.91
C TYR A 13 -10.70 -6.88 -7.19
N SER A 14 -11.39 -5.82 -7.58
CA SER A 14 -10.99 -4.96 -8.70
C SER A 14 -10.03 -3.85 -8.28
N VAL A 15 -9.92 -3.59 -6.96
CA VAL A 15 -8.99 -2.65 -6.38
C VAL A 15 -8.31 -3.30 -5.17
N ILE A 16 -6.98 -3.28 -5.18
CA ILE A 16 -6.14 -3.66 -4.04
C ILE A 16 -5.31 -2.45 -3.63
N TYR A 17 -5.39 -2.10 -2.35
CA TYR A 17 -4.61 -1.03 -1.74
C TYR A 17 -3.70 -1.64 -0.68
N ALA A 18 -2.40 -1.33 -0.70
CA ALA A 18 -1.44 -1.97 0.17
C ALA A 18 -0.38 -1.00 0.68
N ASP A 19 -0.09 -1.07 1.98
CA ASP A 19 1.02 -0.39 2.65
C ASP A 19 1.89 -1.44 3.37
N PRO A 20 2.77 -2.16 2.65
CA PRO A 20 3.54 -3.25 3.22
C PRO A 20 4.45 -2.80 4.36
N PRO A 21 4.60 -3.61 5.42
CA PRO A 21 5.51 -3.34 6.52
C PRO A 21 6.95 -3.66 6.11
N TRP A 22 7.54 -2.81 5.26
CA TRP A 22 8.85 -3.02 4.68
C TRP A 22 9.95 -3.23 5.73
N ARG A 23 10.73 -4.31 5.60
CA ARG A 23 11.99 -4.48 6.34
C ARG A 23 13.10 -3.76 5.60
N TYR A 24 13.80 -2.88 6.30
CA TYR A 24 14.97 -2.19 5.75
C TYR A 24 16.25 -2.95 6.10
N GLU A 25 17.04 -3.34 5.12
CA GLU A 25 18.30 -4.10 5.34
C GLU A 25 19.33 -3.36 6.20
N ARG A 26 19.19 -2.05 6.36
CA ARG A 26 20.07 -1.20 7.18
C ARG A 26 19.36 -0.71 8.46
N SER A 27 18.97 -1.65 9.32
CA SER A 27 18.25 -1.37 10.58
C SER A 27 19.07 -0.64 11.68
N LYS A 28 20.32 -0.24 11.41
CA LYS A 28 21.15 0.50 12.39
C LYS A 28 20.83 1.99 12.50
N VAL A 29 19.85 2.49 11.74
CA VAL A 29 19.46 3.91 11.80
C VAL A 29 18.42 4.11 12.89
N GLN A 30 18.64 5.11 13.76
CA GLN A 30 17.67 5.55 14.77
C GLN A 30 16.31 5.85 14.11
N GLY A 31 15.23 5.16 14.55
CA GLY A 31 13.88 5.32 13.97
C GLY A 31 13.48 4.24 12.95
N ALA A 32 14.20 3.13 12.87
CA ALA A 32 13.83 1.99 12.03
C ALA A 32 12.44 1.44 12.40
N ALA A 33 11.63 1.10 11.39
CA ALA A 33 10.26 0.61 11.53
C ALA A 33 10.14 -0.63 12.45
N GLU A 34 11.18 -1.47 12.50
CA GLU A 34 11.27 -2.68 13.32
C GLU A 34 11.11 -2.45 14.83
N LYS A 35 11.30 -1.21 15.30
CA LYS A 35 11.07 -0.85 16.70
C LYS A 35 9.60 -0.61 17.04
N HIS A 36 8.74 -0.49 16.04
CA HIS A 36 7.36 -0.06 16.22
C HIS A 36 6.33 -1.11 15.83
N TYR A 37 6.65 -2.02 14.88
CA TYR A 37 5.76 -3.10 14.43
C TYR A 37 6.54 -4.21 13.71
N PRO A 38 6.00 -5.46 13.63
CA PRO A 38 6.61 -6.54 12.87
C PRO A 38 6.78 -6.15 11.39
N THR A 39 8.00 -6.27 10.87
CA THR A 39 8.30 -6.03 9.46
C THR A 39 8.40 -7.34 8.70
N MET A 40 8.18 -7.29 7.38
CA MET A 40 8.28 -8.44 6.48
C MET A 40 9.42 -8.23 5.47
N GLY A 41 10.17 -9.30 5.21
CA GLY A 41 11.15 -9.32 4.13
C GLY A 41 10.50 -9.35 2.76
N ILE A 42 11.24 -8.93 1.73
CA ILE A 42 10.70 -8.89 0.36
C ILE A 42 10.26 -10.28 -0.14
N ASP A 43 10.96 -11.34 0.22
CA ASP A 43 10.62 -12.70 -0.18
C ASP A 43 9.32 -13.18 0.49
N GLU A 44 9.13 -12.83 1.77
CA GLU A 44 7.88 -13.09 2.51
C GLU A 44 6.70 -12.36 1.88
N LEU A 45 6.87 -11.07 1.54
CA LEU A 45 5.85 -10.28 0.85
C LEU A 45 5.51 -10.85 -0.53
N CYS A 46 6.51 -11.28 -1.30
CA CYS A 46 6.33 -11.88 -2.61
C CYS A 46 5.59 -13.23 -2.55
N ALA A 47 5.70 -13.96 -1.44
CA ALA A 47 5.06 -15.26 -1.25
C ALA A 47 3.57 -15.17 -0.87
N LEU A 48 3.07 -13.98 -0.53
CA LEU A 48 1.64 -13.79 -0.22
C LEU A 48 0.76 -14.09 -1.43
N PRO A 49 -0.40 -14.77 -1.25
CA PRO A 49 -1.27 -15.22 -2.33
C PRO A 49 -2.13 -14.07 -2.92
N VAL A 50 -1.58 -12.86 -3.00
CA VAL A 50 -2.25 -11.68 -3.56
C VAL A 50 -2.74 -11.88 -5.00
N PRO A 51 -2.04 -12.62 -5.89
CA PRO A 51 -2.57 -12.96 -7.22
C PRO A 51 -3.94 -13.63 -7.19
N GLU A 52 -4.23 -14.39 -6.12
CA GLU A 52 -5.50 -15.09 -5.94
C GLU A 52 -6.64 -14.16 -5.50
N LEU A 53 -6.34 -12.99 -4.92
CA LEU A 53 -7.33 -11.97 -4.58
C LEU A 53 -7.77 -11.15 -5.79
N ALA A 54 -6.87 -10.97 -6.76
CA ALA A 54 -7.09 -10.07 -7.86
C ALA A 54 -8.15 -10.59 -8.85
N ALA A 55 -9.13 -9.75 -9.18
CA ALA A 55 -10.04 -9.96 -10.29
C ALA A 55 -9.26 -9.99 -11.63
N LYS A 56 -9.94 -10.41 -12.71
CA LYS A 56 -9.36 -10.40 -14.07
C LYS A 56 -8.81 -9.02 -14.44
N ASP A 57 -9.57 -7.98 -14.13
CA ASP A 57 -9.20 -6.59 -14.32
C ASP A 57 -9.09 -5.94 -12.94
N CYS A 58 -7.86 -5.65 -12.50
CA CYS A 58 -7.58 -5.18 -11.15
C CYS A 58 -6.51 -4.08 -11.15
N ALA A 59 -6.73 -3.04 -10.34
CA ALA A 59 -5.77 -2.00 -10.04
C ALA A 59 -5.15 -2.21 -8.66
N LEU A 60 -3.83 -2.16 -8.58
CA LEU A 60 -3.04 -2.19 -7.35
C LEU A 60 -2.50 -0.80 -7.06
N PHE A 61 -2.73 -0.31 -5.84
CA PHE A 61 -2.16 0.91 -5.27
C PHE A 61 -1.21 0.51 -4.14
N LEU A 62 0.09 0.69 -4.35
CA LEU A 62 1.13 0.19 -3.45
C LEU A 62 1.99 1.33 -2.92
N TRP A 63 1.98 1.55 -1.61
CA TRP A 63 2.87 2.50 -0.96
C TRP A 63 4.30 2.01 -0.89
N ALA A 64 5.20 2.92 -1.19
CA ALA A 64 6.63 2.70 -1.05
C ALA A 64 7.33 3.99 -0.64
N THR A 65 8.41 3.87 0.12
CA THR A 65 9.40 4.93 0.26
C THR A 65 10.36 4.90 -0.92
N PHE A 66 11.01 6.01 -1.23
CA PHE A 66 11.94 6.08 -2.36
C PHE A 66 13.08 5.04 -2.28
N PRO A 67 13.70 4.78 -1.10
CA PRO A 67 14.72 3.74 -0.99
C PRO A 67 14.20 2.32 -1.26
N GLN A 68 12.91 2.06 -1.06
CA GLN A 68 12.26 0.75 -1.29
C GLN A 68 11.65 0.61 -2.70
N LEU A 69 11.90 1.55 -3.60
CA LEU A 69 11.34 1.50 -4.94
C LEU A 69 11.73 0.24 -5.72
N PRO A 70 12.99 -0.25 -5.70
CA PRO A 70 13.36 -1.49 -6.38
C PRO A 70 12.56 -2.70 -5.88
N GLU A 71 12.42 -2.83 -4.55
CA GLU A 71 11.66 -3.90 -3.89
C GLU A 71 10.17 -3.80 -4.21
N ALA A 72 9.60 -2.59 -4.22
CA ALA A 72 8.22 -2.37 -4.59
C ALA A 72 7.93 -2.79 -6.04
N LEU A 73 8.83 -2.49 -6.97
CA LEU A 73 8.71 -2.93 -8.36
C LEU A 73 8.87 -4.44 -8.52
N ARG A 74 9.71 -5.08 -7.69
CA ARG A 74 9.81 -6.55 -7.61
C ARG A 74 8.50 -7.15 -7.09
N LEU A 75 7.95 -6.59 -6.02
CA LEU A 75 6.70 -7.04 -5.40
C LEU A 75 5.52 -6.94 -6.36
N ILE A 76 5.38 -5.84 -7.08
CA ILE A 76 4.36 -5.64 -8.10
C ILE A 76 4.38 -6.79 -9.13
N ARG A 77 5.58 -7.17 -9.60
CA ARG A 77 5.74 -8.29 -10.56
C ARG A 77 5.41 -9.64 -9.93
N ALA A 78 5.86 -9.89 -8.70
CA ALA A 78 5.59 -11.14 -7.98
C ALA A 78 4.10 -11.35 -7.74
N TRP A 79 3.34 -10.28 -7.49
CA TRP A 79 1.88 -10.32 -7.35
C TRP A 79 1.12 -10.36 -8.68
N GLY A 80 1.83 -10.47 -9.83
CA GLY A 80 1.23 -10.62 -11.14
C GLY A 80 0.68 -9.32 -11.75
N PHE A 81 1.14 -8.16 -11.27
CA PHE A 81 0.77 -6.86 -11.80
C PHE A 81 1.87 -6.25 -12.68
N ARG A 82 1.47 -5.31 -13.52
CA ARG A 82 2.37 -4.49 -14.33
C ARG A 82 2.34 -3.06 -13.83
N TYR A 83 3.48 -2.52 -13.42
CA TYR A 83 3.64 -1.11 -13.08
C TYR A 83 3.17 -0.19 -14.21
N ARG A 84 2.47 0.89 -13.88
CA ARG A 84 1.98 1.88 -14.83
C ARG A 84 2.58 3.25 -14.58
N THR A 85 2.45 3.74 -13.36
CA THR A 85 2.89 5.09 -12.98
C THR A 85 2.88 5.24 -11.44
N VAL A 86 3.25 6.42 -10.96
CA VAL A 86 2.97 6.86 -9.60
C VAL A 86 1.53 7.39 -9.55
N ALA A 87 0.67 6.76 -8.75
CA ALA A 87 -0.70 7.22 -8.54
C ALA A 87 -0.72 8.50 -7.70
N PHE A 88 -0.05 8.47 -6.55
CA PHE A 88 -0.02 9.60 -5.62
C PHE A 88 1.38 9.88 -5.11
N VAL A 89 1.65 11.16 -4.86
CA VAL A 89 2.81 11.66 -4.12
C VAL A 89 2.29 12.35 -2.88
N TRP A 90 2.57 11.79 -1.71
CA TRP A 90 2.20 12.40 -0.44
C TRP A 90 3.29 13.34 0.04
N LEU A 91 3.01 14.64 0.05
CA LEU A 91 3.84 15.67 0.65
C LEU A 91 3.41 15.89 2.09
N LYS A 92 4.30 15.62 3.02
CA LYS A 92 4.03 15.61 4.46
C LYS A 92 4.15 17.01 5.06
N ARG A 93 3.13 17.41 5.83
CA ARG A 93 3.16 18.61 6.67
C ARG A 93 3.32 18.25 8.13
N ASN A 94 3.79 19.21 8.91
CA ASN A 94 3.79 19.10 10.36
C ASN A 94 2.35 19.15 10.92
N ARG A 95 2.12 18.45 12.06
CA ARG A 95 0.80 18.41 12.70
C ARG A 95 0.33 19.75 13.23
N LYS A 96 1.26 20.52 13.79
CA LYS A 96 0.97 21.73 14.58
C LYS A 96 1.30 23.04 13.88
N SER A 97 1.76 22.96 12.64
CA SER A 97 2.13 24.16 11.86
C SER A 97 1.93 23.91 10.37
N PRO A 98 1.73 24.95 9.55
CA PRO A 98 1.60 24.81 8.10
C PRO A 98 2.92 24.51 7.40
N SER A 99 4.01 24.32 8.14
CA SER A 99 5.34 24.01 7.57
C SER A 99 5.45 22.57 7.09
N TRP A 100 6.46 22.32 6.27
CA TRP A 100 6.79 21.00 5.76
C TRP A 100 7.41 20.13 6.85
N PHE A 101 6.99 18.87 6.92
CA PHE A 101 7.68 17.85 7.73
C PHE A 101 8.90 17.37 6.97
N TYR A 102 10.03 17.25 7.65
CA TYR A 102 11.27 16.67 7.13
C TYR A 102 11.74 15.53 8.02
N GLY A 103 11.71 14.31 7.49
CA GLY A 103 12.34 13.15 8.12
C GLY A 103 13.86 13.18 8.00
N MET A 104 14.51 12.17 8.59
CA MET A 104 16.00 12.03 8.50
C MET A 104 16.45 11.81 7.06
N GLY A 105 15.71 11.02 6.28
CA GLY A 105 16.08 10.67 4.91
C GLY A 105 17.28 9.74 4.81
N TYR A 106 17.72 9.48 3.58
CA TYR A 106 18.88 8.63 3.32
C TYR A 106 20.09 9.47 2.83
N TRP A 107 19.91 10.24 1.77
CA TRP A 107 20.87 11.23 1.26
C TRP A 107 20.36 12.65 1.46
N THR A 108 19.08 12.85 1.17
CA THR A 108 18.42 14.13 1.38
C THR A 108 17.35 13.98 2.47
N ARG A 109 16.96 15.09 3.09
CA ARG A 109 15.86 15.11 4.07
C ARG A 109 14.56 14.71 3.38
N SER A 110 13.96 13.59 3.79
CA SER A 110 12.75 13.08 3.14
C SER A 110 11.50 13.74 3.69
N ASN A 111 10.60 14.17 2.80
CA ASN A 111 9.29 14.69 3.18
C ASN A 111 8.15 14.14 2.31
N ALA A 112 8.44 13.23 1.43
CA ALA A 112 7.45 12.62 0.54
C ALA A 112 7.48 11.10 0.60
N GLU A 113 6.33 10.49 0.31
CA GLU A 113 6.19 9.06 -0.02
C GLU A 113 5.37 8.91 -1.30
N ILE A 114 5.53 7.79 -1.98
CA ILE A 114 4.84 7.53 -3.25
C ILE A 114 3.91 6.33 -3.13
N CYS A 115 2.77 6.43 -3.79
CA CYS A 115 1.86 5.33 -4.02
C CYS A 115 1.92 4.94 -5.50
N LEU A 116 2.39 3.74 -5.79
CA LEU A 116 2.55 3.22 -7.15
C LEU A 116 1.22 2.69 -7.65
N LEU A 117 0.91 2.91 -8.94
CA LEU A 117 -0.20 2.28 -9.65
C LEU A 117 0.34 1.16 -10.53
N ALA A 118 -0.23 -0.03 -10.34
CA ALA A 118 0.00 -1.17 -11.20
C ALA A 118 -1.33 -1.81 -11.59
N THR A 119 -1.37 -2.56 -12.71
CA THR A 119 -2.59 -3.17 -13.21
C THR A 119 -2.38 -4.62 -13.60
N LYS A 120 -3.43 -5.43 -13.38
CA LYS A 120 -3.64 -6.75 -13.97
C LYS A 120 -4.82 -6.63 -14.93
N GLY A 121 -4.74 -7.23 -16.13
CA GLY A 121 -5.78 -7.04 -17.14
C GLY A 121 -5.88 -5.59 -17.65
N LYS A 122 -7.10 -5.12 -17.82
CA LYS A 122 -7.43 -3.80 -18.39
C LYS A 122 -8.45 -3.04 -17.52
N PRO A 123 -8.16 -2.77 -16.23
CA PRO A 123 -9.06 -1.97 -15.41
C PRO A 123 -9.19 -0.56 -16.00
N LYS A 124 -10.40 -0.01 -15.91
CA LYS A 124 -10.69 1.35 -16.41
C LYS A 124 -10.84 2.30 -15.23
N ARG A 125 -10.28 3.49 -15.36
CA ARG A 125 -10.59 4.59 -14.43
C ARG A 125 -11.99 5.13 -14.73
N GLN A 126 -12.71 5.52 -13.68
CA GLN A 126 -14.02 6.17 -13.80
C GLN A 126 -13.87 7.69 -13.95
N SER A 127 -12.87 8.28 -13.29
CA SER A 127 -12.63 9.73 -13.35
C SER A 127 -11.23 10.04 -13.90
N ALA A 128 -11.14 11.08 -14.70
CA ALA A 128 -9.87 11.67 -15.18
C ALA A 128 -9.41 12.86 -14.32
N GLY A 129 -10.25 13.34 -13.38
CA GLY A 129 -9.99 14.57 -12.61
C GLY A 129 -9.27 14.34 -11.28
N VAL A 130 -8.84 13.12 -10.95
CA VAL A 130 -8.16 12.85 -9.67
C VAL A 130 -6.70 13.30 -9.73
N HIS A 131 -6.35 14.26 -8.88
CA HIS A 131 -5.01 14.82 -8.82
C HIS A 131 -4.02 13.89 -8.13
N GLN A 132 -2.78 13.87 -8.62
CA GLN A 132 -1.69 13.02 -8.12
C GLN A 132 -1.18 13.47 -6.74
N LEU A 133 -1.14 14.77 -6.45
CA LEU A 133 -0.61 15.27 -5.19
C LEU A 133 -1.60 15.03 -4.04
N LEU A 134 -1.05 14.56 -2.91
CA LEU A 134 -1.64 14.49 -1.59
C LEU A 134 -0.83 15.39 -0.66
N ILE A 135 -1.47 16.38 -0.06
CA ILE A 135 -0.83 17.26 0.91
C ILE A 135 -1.61 17.15 2.19
N SER A 136 -1.00 16.58 3.24
CA SER A 136 -1.64 16.45 4.55
C SER A 136 -0.61 16.41 5.68
N PRO A 137 -1.02 16.74 6.92
CA PRO A 137 -0.19 16.50 8.08
C PRO A 137 0.13 15.02 8.25
N ILE A 138 1.29 14.75 8.87
CA ILE A 138 1.58 13.43 9.41
C ILE A 138 0.63 13.15 10.58
N GLU A 139 0.20 11.88 10.72
CA GLU A 139 -0.62 11.42 11.83
C GLU A 139 0.18 10.52 12.78
N GLN A 140 -0.36 9.35 13.13
CA GLN A 140 0.39 8.32 13.84
C GLN A 140 1.55 7.81 12.99
N HIS A 141 2.53 7.19 13.64
CA HIS A 141 3.70 6.68 12.94
C HIS A 141 3.32 5.82 11.75
N SER A 142 3.85 6.18 10.58
CA SER A 142 3.64 5.45 9.31
C SER A 142 2.20 5.38 8.77
N LYS A 143 1.19 5.96 9.43
CA LYS A 143 -0.19 5.98 8.92
C LYS A 143 -0.25 6.81 7.64
N LYS A 144 -0.81 6.21 6.57
CA LYS A 144 -1.06 6.91 5.31
C LYS A 144 -2.34 7.76 5.39
N PRO A 145 -2.42 8.88 4.65
CA PRO A 145 -3.59 9.77 4.71
C PRO A 145 -4.85 9.07 4.22
N ASP A 146 -5.96 9.24 4.95
CA ASP A 146 -7.26 8.67 4.59
C ASP A 146 -7.76 9.18 3.23
N ALA A 147 -7.40 10.40 2.85
CA ALA A 147 -7.66 10.97 1.52
C ALA A 147 -7.11 10.11 0.35
N ALA A 148 -6.14 9.22 0.60
CA ALA A 148 -5.70 8.27 -0.43
C ALA A 148 -6.80 7.29 -0.81
N ARG A 149 -7.56 6.75 0.16
CA ARG A 149 -8.68 5.84 -0.09
C ARG A 149 -9.81 6.54 -0.83
N GLU A 150 -10.12 7.77 -0.44
CA GLU A 150 -11.14 8.60 -1.10
C GLU A 150 -10.75 8.85 -2.57
N LYS A 151 -9.49 9.21 -2.83
CA LYS A 151 -8.98 9.40 -4.20
C LYS A 151 -8.99 8.12 -5.02
N ILE A 152 -8.70 6.95 -4.43
CA ILE A 152 -8.79 5.66 -5.11
C ILE A 152 -10.24 5.38 -5.53
N VAL A 153 -11.21 5.59 -4.64
CA VAL A 153 -12.63 5.41 -4.94
C VAL A 153 -13.09 6.41 -6.00
N ALA A 154 -12.68 7.67 -5.91
CA ALA A 154 -12.99 8.68 -6.92
C ALA A 154 -12.40 8.31 -8.30
N LEU A 155 -11.19 7.74 -8.34
CA LEU A 155 -10.51 7.33 -9.57
C LEU A 155 -11.14 6.09 -10.21
N MET A 156 -11.42 5.06 -9.39
CA MET A 156 -11.81 3.73 -9.86
C MET A 156 -13.31 3.45 -9.81
N GLY A 157 -14.07 4.21 -9.00
CA GLY A 157 -15.47 3.97 -8.72
C GLY A 157 -15.71 3.04 -7.53
N ASP A 158 -16.98 2.78 -7.23
CA ASP A 158 -17.42 1.89 -6.16
C ASP A 158 -17.32 0.41 -6.59
N LEU A 159 -16.10 -0.11 -6.61
CA LEU A 159 -15.77 -1.47 -7.01
C LEU A 159 -15.42 -2.32 -5.77
N PRO A 160 -15.52 -3.67 -5.86
CA PRO A 160 -14.97 -4.56 -4.84
C PRO A 160 -13.51 -4.24 -4.55
N ARG A 161 -13.19 -3.89 -3.31
CA ARG A 161 -11.89 -3.40 -2.90
C ARG A 161 -11.44 -3.95 -1.56
N ILE A 162 -10.13 -4.11 -1.43
CA ILE A 162 -9.49 -4.58 -0.21
C ILE A 162 -8.25 -3.75 0.11
N GLU A 163 -8.04 -3.49 1.41
CA GLU A 163 -6.81 -2.95 1.95
C GLU A 163 -5.98 -4.05 2.60
N LEU A 164 -4.76 -4.26 2.11
CA LEU A 164 -3.79 -5.18 2.69
C LEU A 164 -2.90 -4.43 3.68
N PHE A 165 -2.57 -5.09 4.80
CA PHE A 165 -1.82 -4.52 5.93
C PHE A 165 -2.59 -3.36 6.60
N ALA A 166 -3.92 -3.50 6.62
CA ALA A 166 -4.82 -2.49 7.17
C ALA A 166 -4.59 -2.28 8.67
N ARG A 167 -4.62 -1.02 9.10
CA ARG A 167 -4.52 -0.61 10.51
C ARG A 167 -5.83 -0.03 11.06
N GLN A 168 -6.81 0.11 10.22
CA GLN A 168 -8.15 0.58 10.60
C GLN A 168 -9.20 -0.05 9.70
N GLN A 169 -10.40 -0.22 10.23
CA GLN A 169 -11.56 -0.59 9.44
C GLN A 169 -12.09 0.66 8.74
N THR A 170 -12.21 0.60 7.42
CA THR A 170 -12.77 1.68 6.61
C THR A 170 -14.05 1.20 5.94
N PRO A 171 -15.19 1.93 6.05
CA PRO A 171 -16.44 1.53 5.40
C PRO A 171 -16.27 1.29 3.89
N GLY A 172 -16.84 0.18 3.41
CA GLY A 172 -16.75 -0.22 2.00
C GLY A 172 -15.42 -0.84 1.57
N TRP A 173 -14.46 -1.05 2.49
CA TRP A 173 -13.23 -1.78 2.26
C TRP A 173 -13.23 -3.08 3.04
N ASP A 174 -12.94 -4.19 2.38
CA ASP A 174 -12.47 -5.38 3.08
C ASP A 174 -11.03 -5.13 3.54
N ILE A 175 -10.61 -5.83 4.58
CA ILE A 175 -9.28 -5.64 5.16
C ILE A 175 -8.57 -6.97 5.39
N TRP A 176 -7.25 -6.93 5.29
CA TRP A 176 -6.34 -7.97 5.75
C TRP A 176 -5.08 -7.35 6.36
N GLY A 177 -4.67 -7.82 7.52
CA GLY A 177 -3.49 -7.34 8.25
C GLY A 177 -3.36 -7.98 9.62
N ASN A 178 -2.37 -7.57 10.39
CA ASN A 178 -2.05 -8.15 11.70
C ASN A 178 -2.68 -7.39 12.88
N GLU A 179 -3.25 -6.21 12.64
CA GLU A 179 -3.71 -5.32 13.72
C GLU A 179 -5.22 -5.40 13.96
N LEU A 180 -5.98 -6.04 13.06
CA LEU A 180 -7.45 -6.09 13.08
C LEU A 180 -7.99 -7.46 12.68
N PRO A 181 -9.24 -7.81 13.06
CA PRO A 181 -9.91 -8.98 12.51
C PRO A 181 -10.01 -8.89 10.99
N ASN A 182 -9.49 -9.89 10.29
CA ASN A 182 -9.45 -9.91 8.84
C ASN A 182 -10.83 -10.19 8.22
N SER A 183 -11.12 -9.56 7.08
CA SER A 183 -12.29 -9.85 6.25
C SER A 183 -12.12 -11.13 5.43
N ILE A 184 -10.88 -11.58 5.24
CA ILE A 184 -10.50 -12.77 4.48
C ILE A 184 -9.34 -13.50 5.16
N GLU A 185 -9.16 -14.79 4.82
CA GLU A 185 -7.97 -15.57 5.20
C GLU A 185 -7.01 -15.67 4.00
N MET A 186 -5.71 -15.45 4.24
CA MET A 186 -4.62 -15.59 3.26
C MET A 186 -3.52 -16.51 3.78
#